data_201168e20a5df3ebcdcd8254bdac66ed
#
_entry.id   201168e20a5df3ebcdcd8254bdac66ed
#
_cell.length_a   1.000
_cell.length_b   1.000
_cell.length_c   1.000
_cell.angle_alpha   90.00
_cell.angle_beta   90.00
_cell.angle_gamma   90.00
#
_symmetry.space_group_name_H-M   'P 1'
#
loop_
_entity.id
_entity.type
_entity.pdbx_description
1 polymer ?
#
loop_
_entity_poly.entity_id
_entity_poly.type
_entity_poly.pdbx_seq_one_letter_code
_entity_poly.pdbx_strand_id
1 'polypeptide(L)'
;MEFDHTPLPIVDYAIRVEPRNRDATGLDVFEEGDLLVRSVELSEDMDGLYDLEVTVLANAVLVEVPPEALLEADVTLRITRGDHERQVHGIVARVDFAGVQDESVWVRLSVGPAVGLLDRWNRSRIFQDQSVVDIVATIVRENLGTYDREVDASLLVRQHQVRDYCVQYRETDLAFVRRILAEEGIFMLFDHGDEAREKAVLIDSPSAFAPISCELLQQGKEQQEPPLVPVIADRPETADSEGVIAFEGLRTVATRSVEVRGWNWKSQPLDWPGASETLESELPGFIGEAYHHGDRRLIEEERGDGPHRDETPVLAKRRLAGLAAKGTRSSGRSLVVGFEAGHTFTIDGHPHQTIDDRTYVITQVRHRGDCPQVERGAEPAGGL
;
A
#
# COMPACT_ATOMS: atom_id res chain seq x y z
N MET A 1 -39.50 -1.92 -22.03
CA MET A 1 -38.86 -2.08 -20.70
C MET A 1 -38.08 -0.80 -20.51
N GLU A 2 -38.61 0.11 -19.68
CA GLU A 2 -37.84 1.23 -19.16
C GLU A 2 -36.80 0.62 -18.22
N PHE A 3 -35.55 0.71 -18.57
CA PHE A 3 -34.47 0.41 -17.62
C PHE A 3 -34.46 1.59 -16.64
N ASP A 4 -34.78 1.28 -15.41
CA ASP A 4 -34.69 2.23 -14.29
C ASP A 4 -33.18 2.44 -14.03
N HIS A 5 -32.63 3.42 -14.72
CA HIS A 5 -31.21 3.80 -14.54
C HIS A 5 -31.11 4.66 -13.30
N THR A 6 -30.84 4.04 -12.16
CA THR A 6 -30.46 4.78 -10.96
C THR A 6 -28.98 5.15 -11.11
N PRO A 7 -28.62 6.43 -11.21
CA PRO A 7 -27.23 6.84 -11.32
C PRO A 7 -26.45 6.41 -10.07
N LEU A 8 -25.15 6.19 -10.24
CA LEU A 8 -24.26 5.90 -9.11
C LEU A 8 -24.40 6.99 -8.03
N PRO A 9 -24.49 6.59 -6.76
CA PRO A 9 -24.44 7.52 -5.63
C PRO A 9 -23.16 8.39 -5.68
N ILE A 10 -23.28 9.63 -5.19
CA ILE A 10 -22.14 10.53 -5.00
C ILE A 10 -21.22 9.93 -3.93
N VAL A 11 -19.91 10.15 -4.07
CA VAL A 11 -18.94 9.78 -3.04
C VAL A 11 -18.94 10.86 -1.96
N ASP A 12 -19.14 10.44 -0.73
CA ASP A 12 -19.04 11.28 0.45
C ASP A 12 -17.77 10.98 1.23
N TYR A 13 -17.22 12.01 1.88
CA TYR A 13 -16.00 11.91 2.68
C TYR A 13 -16.27 12.49 4.07
N ALA A 14 -15.93 11.69 5.09
CA ALA A 14 -15.93 12.12 6.47
C ALA A 14 -14.56 11.88 7.09
N ILE A 15 -14.13 12.73 8.02
CA ILE A 15 -12.84 12.61 8.68
C ILE A 15 -13.01 12.73 10.18
N ARG A 16 -12.31 11.88 10.91
CA ARG A 16 -12.14 11.93 12.35
C ARG A 16 -10.67 12.13 12.65
N VAL A 17 -10.35 13.07 13.54
CA VAL A 17 -8.98 13.37 13.95
C VAL A 17 -8.88 13.29 15.47
N GLU A 18 -7.97 12.45 15.96
CA GLU A 18 -7.74 12.23 17.37
C GLU A 18 -6.35 12.73 17.80
N PRO A 19 -6.24 13.93 18.42
CA PRO A 19 -4.99 14.46 18.90
C PRO A 19 -4.37 13.57 19.97
N ARG A 20 -3.06 13.35 19.89
CA ARG A 20 -2.38 12.42 20.80
C ARG A 20 -2.21 12.96 22.21
N ASN A 21 -1.88 14.21 22.35
CA ASN A 21 -1.53 14.80 23.64
C ASN A 21 -2.62 15.78 24.09
N ARG A 22 -3.82 15.25 24.34
CA ARG A 22 -5.01 16.03 24.68
C ARG A 22 -4.81 16.88 25.92
N ASP A 23 -4.16 16.33 26.94
CA ASP A 23 -3.89 17.04 28.20
C ASP A 23 -2.99 18.28 28.00
N ALA A 24 -2.01 18.19 27.11
CA ALA A 24 -1.09 19.29 26.83
C ALA A 24 -1.64 20.29 25.79
N THR A 25 -2.44 19.83 24.83
CA THR A 25 -3.00 20.67 23.77
C THR A 25 -4.35 21.28 24.14
N GLY A 26 -5.07 20.65 25.08
CA GLY A 26 -6.45 21.04 25.44
C GLY A 26 -7.47 20.73 24.34
N LEU A 27 -7.07 19.93 23.32
CA LEU A 27 -7.94 19.55 22.21
C LEU A 27 -8.69 18.26 22.52
N ASP A 28 -9.97 18.26 22.19
CA ASP A 28 -10.77 17.04 22.13
C ASP A 28 -10.62 16.34 20.77
N VAL A 29 -11.24 15.20 20.64
CA VAL A 29 -11.37 14.50 19.35
C VAL A 29 -12.26 15.32 18.43
N PHE A 30 -11.82 15.50 17.20
CA PHE A 30 -12.69 16.01 16.13
C PHE A 30 -13.42 14.82 15.54
N GLU A 31 -14.71 14.70 15.88
CA GLU A 31 -15.58 13.67 15.34
C GLU A 31 -15.97 13.99 13.90
N GLU A 32 -16.57 13.02 13.23
CA GLU A 32 -17.08 13.22 11.87
C GLU A 32 -18.10 14.37 11.82
N GLY A 33 -17.88 15.30 10.90
CA GLY A 33 -18.69 16.51 10.76
C GLY A 33 -18.12 17.75 11.46
N ASP A 34 -17.21 17.62 12.42
CA ASP A 34 -16.51 18.77 13.02
C ASP A 34 -15.55 19.43 12.02
N LEU A 35 -14.97 18.63 11.14
CA LEU A 35 -14.12 19.05 10.04
C LEU A 35 -14.78 18.70 8.72
N LEU A 36 -15.09 19.71 7.90
CA LEU A 36 -15.72 19.50 6.60
C LEU A 36 -14.66 19.21 5.54
N VAL A 37 -14.70 18.03 4.94
CA VAL A 37 -13.74 17.62 3.90
C VAL A 37 -14.03 18.39 2.60
N ARG A 38 -13.03 19.13 2.10
CA ARG A 38 -13.08 19.85 0.82
C ARG A 38 -12.50 19.06 -0.33
N SER A 39 -11.36 18.43 -0.12
CA SER A 39 -10.71 17.60 -1.12
C SER A 39 -9.88 16.50 -0.47
N VAL A 40 -9.78 15.42 -1.19
CA VAL A 40 -9.01 14.23 -0.81
C VAL A 40 -8.12 13.83 -1.98
N GLU A 41 -6.86 13.56 -1.72
CA GLU A 41 -5.95 12.86 -2.63
C GLU A 41 -5.25 11.74 -1.85
N LEU A 42 -5.55 10.49 -2.19
CA LEU A 42 -4.93 9.30 -1.61
C LEU A 42 -4.10 8.61 -2.68
N SER A 43 -2.83 8.42 -2.40
CA SER A 43 -1.89 7.67 -3.25
C SER A 43 -1.39 6.45 -2.48
N GLU A 44 -1.57 5.26 -3.02
CA GLU A 44 -1.11 4.00 -2.45
C GLU A 44 -0.16 3.30 -3.43
N ASP A 45 0.89 2.70 -2.91
CA ASP A 45 1.91 2.00 -3.68
C ASP A 45 2.35 0.73 -2.93
N MET A 46 2.34 -0.41 -3.61
CA MET A 46 2.76 -1.70 -3.06
C MET A 46 4.21 -1.72 -2.55
N ASP A 47 5.09 -0.94 -3.20
CA ASP A 47 6.51 -0.83 -2.84
C ASP A 47 6.79 0.36 -1.91
N GLY A 48 5.75 1.12 -1.54
CA GLY A 48 5.86 2.38 -0.84
C GLY A 48 5.07 2.47 0.47
N LEU A 49 4.98 3.68 0.95
CA LEU A 49 4.00 4.08 1.95
C LEU A 49 2.86 4.76 1.20
N TYR A 50 1.64 4.66 1.73
CA TYR A 50 0.57 5.50 1.21
C TYR A 50 0.74 6.93 1.71
N ASP A 51 0.20 7.86 0.95
CA ASP A 51 0.14 9.28 1.26
C ASP A 51 -1.30 9.78 1.02
N LEU A 52 -1.88 10.37 2.06
CA LEU A 52 -3.22 10.90 2.05
C LEU A 52 -3.15 12.41 2.34
N GLU A 53 -3.49 13.23 1.36
CA GLU A 53 -3.71 14.66 1.55
C GLU A 53 -5.20 14.95 1.67
N VAL A 54 -5.60 15.55 2.79
CA VAL A 54 -6.98 16.00 3.02
C VAL A 54 -6.98 17.47 3.31
N THR A 55 -7.78 18.23 2.54
CA THR A 55 -8.06 19.62 2.85
C THR A 55 -9.39 19.69 3.55
N VAL A 56 -9.41 20.26 4.73
CA VAL A 56 -10.60 20.43 5.55
C VAL A 56 -10.88 21.90 5.83
N LEU A 57 -12.16 22.21 5.97
CA LEU A 57 -12.64 23.47 6.53
C LEU A 57 -12.99 23.22 7.99
N ALA A 58 -12.37 23.97 8.87
CA ALA A 58 -12.59 23.92 10.29
C ALA A 58 -13.25 25.19 10.80
N ASN A 59 -14.09 25.05 11.82
CA ASN A 59 -14.68 26.16 12.53
C ASN A 59 -13.63 26.97 13.32
N ALA A 60 -14.04 28.13 13.85
CA ALA A 60 -13.20 29.07 14.61
C ALA A 60 -12.33 28.44 15.72
N VAL A 61 -12.70 27.27 16.22
CA VAL A 61 -11.91 26.55 17.26
C VAL A 61 -10.47 26.29 16.82
N LEU A 62 -10.24 25.92 15.52
CA LEU A 62 -8.88 25.70 15.01
C LEU A 62 -8.10 26.99 14.72
N VAL A 63 -8.74 28.16 14.73
CA VAL A 63 -8.03 29.46 14.57
C VAL A 63 -7.07 29.71 15.74
N GLU A 64 -7.45 29.27 16.95
CA GLU A 64 -6.67 29.46 18.18
C GLU A 64 -5.72 28.29 18.47
N VAL A 65 -5.81 27.20 17.70
CA VAL A 65 -5.01 25.99 17.93
C VAL A 65 -3.69 26.06 17.14
N PRO A 66 -2.55 25.89 17.80
CA PRO A 66 -1.29 25.83 17.08
C PRO A 66 -1.23 24.58 16.19
N PRO A 67 -0.69 24.68 14.96
CA PRO A 67 -0.62 23.56 14.00
C PRO A 67 0.00 22.30 14.59
N GLU A 68 0.98 22.50 15.47
CA GLU A 68 1.73 21.43 16.11
C GLU A 68 0.86 20.52 16.98
N ALA A 69 -0.27 21.01 17.43
CA ALA A 69 -1.22 20.24 18.24
C ALA A 69 -1.91 19.11 17.47
N LEU A 70 -1.96 19.22 16.12
CA LEU A 70 -2.50 18.19 15.24
C LEU A 70 -1.43 17.23 14.71
N LEU A 71 -0.13 17.52 14.91
CA LEU A 71 0.92 16.60 14.50
C LEU A 71 0.83 15.29 15.28
N GLU A 72 1.10 14.19 14.61
CA GLU A 72 1.02 12.83 15.16
C GLU A 72 -0.40 12.40 15.58
N ALA A 73 -1.44 13.21 15.31
CA ALA A 73 -2.83 12.83 15.57
C ALA A 73 -3.21 11.59 14.74
N ASP A 74 -3.94 10.68 15.35
CA ASP A 74 -4.55 9.56 14.62
C ASP A 74 -5.70 10.09 13.75
N VAL A 75 -5.76 9.65 12.50
CA VAL A 75 -6.77 10.05 11.50
C VAL A 75 -7.48 8.84 10.98
N THR A 76 -8.80 8.97 10.85
CA THR A 76 -9.64 8.05 10.08
C THR A 76 -10.37 8.86 9.00
N LEU A 77 -10.06 8.60 7.73
CA LEU A 77 -10.86 9.07 6.60
C LEU A 77 -11.84 7.98 6.22
N ARG A 78 -13.13 8.30 6.21
CA ARG A 78 -14.18 7.45 5.69
C ARG A 78 -14.61 7.93 4.31
N ILE A 79 -14.64 7.02 3.36
CA ILE A 79 -15.08 7.22 1.98
C ILE A 79 -16.32 6.37 1.79
N THR A 80 -17.46 6.99 1.48
CA THR A 80 -18.74 6.29 1.37
C THR A 80 -19.33 6.50 -0.02
N ARG A 81 -19.85 5.45 -0.64
CA ARG A 81 -20.66 5.52 -1.86
C ARG A 81 -21.84 4.55 -1.74
N GLY A 82 -23.04 5.08 -1.54
CA GLY A 82 -24.20 4.24 -1.22
C GLY A 82 -23.96 3.45 0.05
N ASP A 83 -24.10 2.13 -0.03
CA ASP A 83 -23.86 1.22 1.11
C ASP A 83 -22.38 0.78 1.23
N HIS A 84 -21.54 1.12 0.24
CA HIS A 84 -20.12 0.78 0.27
C HIS A 84 -19.34 1.80 1.09
N GLU A 85 -18.58 1.30 2.05
CA GLU A 85 -17.70 2.09 2.91
C GLU A 85 -16.27 1.59 2.82
N ARG A 86 -15.33 2.53 2.74
CA ARG A 86 -13.90 2.30 2.85
C ARG A 86 -13.31 3.24 3.88
N GLN A 87 -12.49 2.72 4.76
CA GLN A 87 -11.76 3.52 5.74
C GLN A 87 -10.27 3.57 5.38
N VAL A 88 -9.63 4.70 5.70
CA VAL A 88 -8.18 4.89 5.59
C VAL A 88 -7.71 5.50 6.90
N HIS A 89 -6.88 4.77 7.62
CA HIS A 89 -6.29 5.19 8.89
C HIS A 89 -4.87 5.69 8.66
N GLY A 90 -4.37 6.52 9.57
CA GLY A 90 -2.97 6.95 9.56
C GLY A 90 -2.71 8.00 10.62
N ILE A 91 -1.55 8.62 10.56
CA ILE A 91 -1.17 9.72 11.46
C ILE A 91 -0.85 10.97 10.65
N VAL A 92 -1.11 12.13 11.26
CA VAL A 92 -0.76 13.43 10.68
C VAL A 92 0.76 13.62 10.73
N ALA A 93 1.39 13.62 9.56
CA ALA A 93 2.82 13.87 9.41
C ALA A 93 3.14 15.35 9.17
N ARG A 94 2.17 16.11 8.59
CA ARG A 94 2.31 17.54 8.28
C ARG A 94 0.96 18.24 8.34
N VAL A 95 0.98 19.48 8.82
CA VAL A 95 -0.18 20.38 8.85
C VAL A 95 0.18 21.67 8.16
N ASP A 96 -0.61 22.06 7.15
CA ASP A 96 -0.49 23.36 6.46
C ASP A 96 -1.76 24.16 6.65
N PHE A 97 -1.63 25.40 7.13
CA PHE A 97 -2.74 26.35 7.13
C PHE A 97 -2.85 27.00 5.76
N ALA A 98 -3.92 26.69 5.03
CA ALA A 98 -4.12 27.14 3.66
C ALA A 98 -4.80 28.50 3.53
N GLY A 99 -5.37 29.02 4.62
CA GLY A 99 -5.99 30.35 4.65
C GLY A 99 -7.14 30.46 5.66
N VAL A 100 -7.61 31.68 5.85
CA VAL A 100 -8.78 32.01 6.66
C VAL A 100 -9.81 32.71 5.78
N GLN A 101 -11.05 32.27 5.82
CA GLN A 101 -12.17 32.85 5.11
C GLN A 101 -13.41 32.85 6.03
N ASP A 102 -14.02 34.04 6.26
CA ASP A 102 -15.28 34.19 7.00
C ASP A 102 -15.34 33.41 8.34
N GLU A 103 -14.32 33.60 9.20
CA GLU A 103 -14.18 32.94 10.50
C GLU A 103 -13.89 31.41 10.43
N SER A 104 -13.69 30.89 9.25
CA SER A 104 -13.30 29.50 9.01
C SER A 104 -11.85 29.39 8.58
N VAL A 105 -11.19 28.28 8.93
CA VAL A 105 -9.78 28.01 8.60
C VAL A 105 -9.71 26.84 7.64
N TRP A 106 -8.98 27.02 6.55
CA TRP A 106 -8.61 25.95 5.65
C TRP A 106 -7.33 25.30 6.15
N VAL A 107 -7.40 24.03 6.46
CA VAL A 107 -6.26 23.22 6.92
C VAL A 107 -6.05 22.07 5.94
N ARG A 108 -4.79 21.89 5.54
CA ARG A 108 -4.37 20.69 4.81
C ARG A 108 -3.60 19.78 5.73
N LEU A 109 -4.05 18.54 5.83
CA LEU A 109 -3.43 17.47 6.59
C LEU A 109 -2.74 16.52 5.60
N SER A 110 -1.44 16.29 5.78
CA SER A 110 -0.75 15.17 5.11
C SER A 110 -0.67 14.02 6.12
N VAL A 111 -1.28 12.91 5.75
CA VAL A 111 -1.47 11.74 6.60
C VAL A 111 -0.78 10.54 5.94
N GLY A 112 -0.10 9.75 6.72
CA GLY A 112 0.53 8.51 6.25
C GLY A 112 0.57 7.44 7.32
N PRO A 113 1.08 6.26 7.02
CA PRO A 113 1.23 5.20 8.01
C PRO A 113 2.26 5.60 9.07
N ALA A 114 2.02 5.23 10.32
CA ALA A 114 2.95 5.50 11.41
C ALA A 114 4.36 4.94 11.15
N VAL A 115 4.47 3.88 10.35
CA VAL A 115 5.75 3.33 9.90
C VAL A 115 6.62 4.38 9.20
N GLY A 116 6.03 5.40 8.58
CA GLY A 116 6.75 6.54 8.00
C GLY A 116 7.59 7.31 9.00
N LEU A 117 7.22 7.31 10.28
CA LEU A 117 8.01 7.94 11.34
C LEU A 117 9.38 7.27 11.52
N LEU A 118 9.54 6.00 11.17
CA LEU A 118 10.82 5.29 11.24
C LEU A 118 11.94 5.98 10.44
N ASP A 119 11.59 6.87 9.53
CA ASP A 119 12.57 7.70 8.80
C ASP A 119 13.24 8.77 9.68
N ARG A 120 12.73 9.01 10.88
CA ARG A 120 13.29 9.99 11.83
C ARG A 120 14.46 9.45 12.66
N TRP A 121 14.65 8.13 12.71
CA TRP A 121 15.75 7.50 13.44
C TRP A 121 16.83 6.99 12.50
N ASN A 122 17.99 7.66 12.50
CA ASN A 122 19.18 7.20 11.78
C ASN A 122 20.14 6.53 12.77
N ARG A 123 20.44 5.26 12.54
CA ARG A 123 21.17 4.42 13.50
C ARG A 123 22.22 3.52 12.83
N SER A 124 23.11 2.99 13.69
CA SER A 124 23.99 1.89 13.33
C SER A 124 23.88 0.82 14.40
N ARG A 125 23.38 -0.34 14.04
CA ARG A 125 23.07 -1.46 14.94
C ARG A 125 23.42 -2.79 14.27
N ILE A 126 23.60 -3.80 15.11
CA ILE A 126 23.81 -5.18 14.67
C ILE A 126 22.71 -6.03 15.29
N PHE A 127 22.05 -6.82 14.46
CA PHE A 127 21.12 -7.85 14.90
C PHE A 127 21.77 -9.21 14.67
N GLN A 128 21.69 -10.09 15.67
CA GLN A 128 22.28 -11.42 15.64
C GLN A 128 21.23 -12.47 15.94
N ASP A 129 21.33 -13.61 15.26
CA ASP A 129 20.47 -14.76 15.46
C ASP A 129 18.97 -14.43 15.38
N GLN A 130 18.57 -13.57 14.40
CA GLN A 130 17.19 -13.15 14.18
C GLN A 130 16.80 -13.26 12.71
N SER A 131 15.54 -13.60 12.45
CA SER A 131 14.98 -13.51 11.11
C SER A 131 14.70 -12.04 10.73
N VAL A 132 14.53 -11.77 9.44
CA VAL A 132 14.13 -10.43 8.97
C VAL A 132 12.80 -10.00 9.60
N VAL A 133 11.87 -10.92 9.74
CA VAL A 133 10.55 -10.67 10.35
C VAL A 133 10.70 -10.25 11.82
N ASP A 134 11.54 -10.96 12.60
CA ASP A 134 11.81 -10.61 14.01
C ASP A 134 12.48 -9.25 14.15
N ILE A 135 13.43 -8.94 13.25
CA ILE A 135 14.12 -7.63 13.23
C ILE A 135 13.11 -6.51 12.97
N VAL A 136 12.25 -6.66 11.96
CA VAL A 136 11.24 -5.65 11.62
C VAL A 136 10.26 -5.46 12.77
N ALA A 137 9.72 -6.54 13.34
CA ALA A 137 8.82 -6.49 14.47
C ALA A 137 9.48 -5.81 15.69
N THR A 138 10.77 -6.05 15.92
CA THR A 138 11.52 -5.39 17.00
C THR A 138 11.62 -3.89 16.78
N ILE A 139 12.00 -3.46 15.57
CA ILE A 139 12.14 -2.04 15.23
C ILE A 139 10.81 -1.30 15.36
N VAL A 140 9.73 -1.88 14.83
CA VAL A 140 8.39 -1.29 14.91
C VAL A 140 7.95 -1.18 16.37
N ARG A 141 8.06 -2.23 17.15
CA ARG A 141 7.68 -2.22 18.57
C ARG A 141 8.48 -1.19 19.38
N GLU A 142 9.80 -1.09 19.17
CA GLU A 142 10.67 -0.14 19.89
C GLU A 142 10.31 1.32 19.62
N ASN A 143 9.93 1.66 18.38
CA ASN A 143 9.74 3.05 17.98
C ASN A 143 8.26 3.43 17.88
N LEU A 144 7.39 2.49 17.55
CA LEU A 144 5.98 2.74 17.28
C LEU A 144 5.01 2.08 18.29
N GLY A 145 5.54 1.36 19.28
CA GLY A 145 4.71 0.78 20.35
C GLY A 145 3.87 1.81 21.11
N THR A 146 4.38 3.04 21.27
CA THR A 146 3.62 4.14 21.88
C THR A 146 2.49 4.65 20.97
N TYR A 147 2.50 4.32 19.69
CA TYR A 147 1.45 4.61 18.70
C TYR A 147 0.48 3.43 18.55
N ASP A 148 0.60 2.39 19.37
CA ASP A 148 -0.17 1.15 19.29
C ASP A 148 -0.10 0.54 17.86
N ARG A 149 1.09 0.57 17.24
CA ARG A 149 1.34 -0.02 15.93
C ARG A 149 2.18 -1.27 16.05
N GLU A 150 1.75 -2.29 15.35
CA GLU A 150 2.40 -3.60 15.28
C GLU A 150 2.53 -4.05 13.82
N VAL A 151 3.33 -5.10 13.62
CA VAL A 151 3.48 -5.75 12.32
C VAL A 151 2.78 -7.09 12.37
N ASP A 152 1.91 -7.31 11.40
CA ASP A 152 1.26 -8.61 11.18
C ASP A 152 2.04 -9.42 10.14
N ALA A 153 2.56 -10.56 10.56
CA ALA A 153 3.28 -11.51 9.72
C ALA A 153 2.46 -12.78 9.42
N SER A 154 1.16 -12.80 9.75
CA SER A 154 0.29 -13.98 9.63
C SER A 154 0.07 -14.42 8.18
N LEU A 155 0.21 -13.51 7.21
CA LEU A 155 0.06 -13.78 5.77
C LEU A 155 1.35 -14.22 5.08
N LEU A 156 2.46 -14.37 5.81
CA LEU A 156 3.68 -14.95 5.26
C LEU A 156 3.50 -16.44 5.02
N VAL A 157 3.73 -16.87 3.79
CA VAL A 157 3.60 -18.26 3.35
C VAL A 157 4.92 -19.01 3.49
N ARG A 158 6.04 -18.27 3.35
CA ARG A 158 7.38 -18.86 3.39
C ARG A 158 7.99 -18.75 4.79
N GLN A 159 8.83 -19.72 5.12
CA GLN A 159 9.68 -19.63 6.30
C GLN A 159 10.91 -18.77 5.96
N HIS A 160 11.11 -17.69 6.70
CA HIS A 160 12.26 -16.81 6.58
C HIS A 160 13.36 -17.24 7.55
N GLN A 161 14.57 -17.33 7.03
CA GLN A 161 15.68 -17.89 7.81
C GLN A 161 16.22 -16.90 8.83
N VAL A 162 16.69 -17.45 9.94
CA VAL A 162 17.43 -16.71 10.97
C VAL A 162 18.80 -16.33 10.40
N ARG A 163 19.14 -15.04 10.47
CA ARG A 163 20.45 -14.53 10.06
C ARG A 163 21.37 -14.51 11.24
N ASP A 164 22.58 -15.09 11.11
CA ASP A 164 23.62 -15.00 12.15
C ASP A 164 23.91 -13.52 12.47
N TYR A 165 23.77 -12.66 11.45
CA TYR A 165 24.24 -11.31 11.53
C TYR A 165 23.57 -10.43 10.45
N CYS A 166 22.96 -9.33 10.89
CA CYS A 166 22.33 -8.33 10.01
C CYS A 166 22.71 -6.93 10.51
N VAL A 167 23.23 -6.10 9.63
CA VAL A 167 23.72 -4.76 9.98
C VAL A 167 22.86 -3.67 9.43
N GLN A 168 22.45 -2.76 10.29
CA GLN A 168 22.04 -1.42 9.95
C GLN A 168 23.24 -0.50 10.07
N TYR A 169 23.61 0.20 9.00
CA TYR A 169 24.77 1.08 9.04
C TYR A 169 24.48 2.44 8.42
N ARG A 170 24.42 3.49 9.25
CA ARG A 170 24.19 4.88 8.84
C ARG A 170 22.98 5.07 7.93
N GLU A 171 21.94 4.33 8.16
CA GLU A 171 20.66 4.42 7.44
C GLU A 171 19.50 4.62 8.40
N THR A 172 18.37 5.16 7.92
CA THR A 172 17.19 5.31 8.76
C THR A 172 16.56 3.95 9.04
N ASP A 173 15.81 3.85 10.15
CA ASP A 173 15.12 2.61 10.50
C ASP A 173 14.16 2.20 9.36
N LEU A 174 13.49 3.17 8.71
CA LEU A 174 12.63 2.91 7.55
C LEU A 174 13.43 2.36 6.35
N ALA A 175 14.54 2.99 6.00
CA ALA A 175 15.38 2.55 4.89
C ALA A 175 15.93 1.14 5.13
N PHE A 176 16.36 0.86 6.37
CA PHE A 176 16.82 -0.46 6.77
C PHE A 176 15.72 -1.52 6.67
N VAL A 177 14.53 -1.26 7.24
CA VAL A 177 13.38 -2.16 7.18
C VAL A 177 13.03 -2.47 5.72
N ARG A 178 12.87 -1.44 4.88
CA ARG A 178 12.56 -1.63 3.45
C ARG A 178 13.62 -2.44 2.73
N ARG A 179 14.89 -2.20 3.00
CA ARG A 179 15.99 -2.94 2.39
C ARG A 179 15.96 -4.43 2.75
N ILE A 180 15.83 -4.77 4.04
CA ILE A 180 15.85 -6.18 4.47
C ILE A 180 14.60 -6.95 4.05
N LEU A 181 13.43 -6.29 3.98
CA LEU A 181 12.20 -6.87 3.43
C LEU A 181 12.35 -7.14 1.92
N ALA A 182 12.88 -6.19 1.17
CA ALA A 182 13.13 -6.35 -0.26
C ALA A 182 14.13 -7.48 -0.57
N GLU A 183 15.15 -7.66 0.28
CA GLU A 183 16.10 -8.78 0.16
C GLU A 183 15.40 -10.15 0.30
N GLU A 184 14.37 -10.25 1.14
CA GLU A 184 13.56 -11.47 1.31
C GLU A 184 12.40 -11.56 0.30
N GLY A 185 12.14 -10.49 -0.47
CA GLY A 185 10.97 -10.42 -1.34
C GLY A 185 9.67 -10.42 -0.55
N ILE A 186 9.66 -9.67 0.54
CA ILE A 186 8.48 -9.41 1.38
C ILE A 186 7.97 -8.01 1.04
N PHE A 187 6.68 -7.88 0.76
CA PHE A 187 5.98 -6.61 0.68
C PHE A 187 5.40 -6.23 2.04
N MET A 188 5.37 -4.95 2.33
CA MET A 188 4.68 -4.40 3.50
C MET A 188 3.51 -3.57 3.00
N LEU A 189 2.31 -4.09 3.18
CA LEU A 189 1.04 -3.45 2.87
C LEU A 189 0.41 -2.90 4.15
N PHE A 190 -0.64 -2.12 3.99
CA PHE A 190 -1.39 -1.54 5.10
C PHE A 190 -2.82 -2.00 5.04
N ASP A 191 -3.26 -2.63 6.12
CA ASP A 191 -4.65 -3.02 6.33
C ASP A 191 -5.35 -1.94 7.16
N HIS A 192 -6.49 -1.49 6.67
CA HIS A 192 -7.33 -0.47 7.26
C HIS A 192 -8.66 -1.03 7.80
N GLY A 193 -8.73 -2.34 8.05
CA GLY A 193 -9.94 -3.05 8.48
C GLY A 193 -10.74 -2.39 9.60
N ASP A 194 -11.44 -3.17 10.42
CA ASP A 194 -12.37 -2.67 11.45
C ASP A 194 -11.70 -2.00 12.66
N GLU A 195 -10.37 -1.95 12.72
CA GLU A 195 -9.64 -1.30 13.80
C GLU A 195 -9.48 0.21 13.52
N ALA A 196 -9.40 1.03 14.58
CA ALA A 196 -9.25 2.48 14.45
C ALA A 196 -7.85 2.93 13.98
N ARG A 197 -7.00 2.01 13.55
CA ARG A 197 -5.60 2.26 13.18
C ARG A 197 -5.17 1.31 12.07
N GLU A 198 -4.29 1.81 11.19
CA GLU A 198 -3.68 0.97 10.16
C GLU A 198 -2.74 -0.08 10.78
N LYS A 199 -2.73 -1.26 10.17
CA LYS A 199 -1.85 -2.36 10.51
C LYS A 199 -0.86 -2.63 9.37
N ALA A 200 0.43 -2.67 9.67
CA ALA A 200 1.43 -3.06 8.69
C ALA A 200 1.42 -4.59 8.53
N VAL A 201 1.06 -5.07 7.35
CA VAL A 201 0.92 -6.49 7.01
C VAL A 201 2.04 -6.93 6.08
N LEU A 202 2.74 -8.01 6.42
CA LEU A 202 3.82 -8.57 5.61
C LEU A 202 3.29 -9.68 4.70
N ILE A 203 3.58 -9.57 3.40
CA ILE A 203 3.16 -10.52 2.37
C ILE A 203 4.37 -10.95 1.54
N ASP A 204 4.51 -12.24 1.25
CA ASP A 204 5.62 -12.78 0.48
C ASP A 204 5.20 -13.71 -0.66
N SER A 205 3.90 -13.84 -0.91
CA SER A 205 3.32 -14.70 -1.95
C SER A 205 2.15 -14.03 -2.64
N PRO A 206 2.00 -14.19 -3.98
CA PRO A 206 0.82 -13.73 -4.70
C PRO A 206 -0.50 -14.33 -4.19
N SER A 207 -0.47 -15.51 -3.57
CA SER A 207 -1.65 -16.15 -3.00
C SER A 207 -2.22 -15.46 -1.76
N ALA A 208 -1.47 -14.51 -1.18
CA ALA A 208 -1.90 -13.75 -0.02
C ALA A 208 -2.54 -12.39 -0.38
N PHE A 209 -2.55 -12.01 -1.67
CA PHE A 209 -3.24 -10.79 -2.08
C PHE A 209 -4.75 -10.97 -1.97
N ALA A 210 -5.38 -10.11 -1.19
CA ALA A 210 -6.83 -10.08 -1.03
C ALA A 210 -7.53 -9.58 -2.31
N PRO A 211 -8.78 -9.98 -2.57
CA PRO A 211 -9.60 -9.33 -3.59
C PRO A 211 -10.02 -7.92 -3.13
N ILE A 212 -10.31 -7.02 -4.09
CA ILE A 212 -10.88 -5.71 -3.77
C ILE A 212 -12.27 -5.85 -3.12
N SER A 213 -12.65 -4.88 -2.28
CA SER A 213 -14.02 -4.74 -1.83
C SER A 213 -14.91 -4.22 -2.98
N CYS A 214 -16.07 -4.86 -3.20
CA CYS A 214 -16.83 -4.65 -4.45
C CYS A 214 -18.34 -4.77 -4.32
N GLU A 215 -18.93 -4.32 -3.22
CA GLU A 215 -20.36 -4.44 -2.99
C GLU A 215 -21.22 -3.83 -4.12
N LEU A 216 -20.79 -2.72 -4.71
CA LEU A 216 -21.49 -2.06 -5.83
C LEU A 216 -21.24 -2.72 -7.19
N LEU A 217 -20.21 -3.55 -7.34
CA LEU A 217 -19.90 -4.24 -8.58
C LEU A 217 -20.76 -5.49 -8.79
N GLN A 218 -21.31 -6.05 -7.72
CA GLN A 218 -21.93 -7.39 -7.73
C GLN A 218 -23.44 -7.36 -7.55
N GLN A 219 -24.12 -6.22 -7.63
CA GLN A 219 -25.58 -6.18 -7.51
C GLN A 219 -26.24 -7.12 -8.52
N GLY A 220 -26.70 -8.27 -8.02
CA GLY A 220 -27.45 -9.27 -8.80
C GLY A 220 -26.60 -10.29 -9.57
N LYS A 221 -25.27 -10.36 -9.40
CA LYS A 221 -24.40 -11.42 -9.97
C LYS A 221 -23.90 -12.37 -8.88
N GLU A 222 -23.58 -13.61 -9.25
CA GLU A 222 -22.87 -14.54 -8.34
C GLU A 222 -21.50 -13.94 -7.98
N GLN A 223 -21.16 -14.02 -6.68
CA GLN A 223 -19.88 -13.55 -6.18
C GLN A 223 -18.76 -14.39 -6.80
N GLN A 224 -17.95 -13.78 -7.65
CA GLN A 224 -16.74 -14.37 -8.21
C GLN A 224 -15.53 -13.77 -7.50
N GLU A 225 -14.57 -14.61 -7.14
CA GLU A 225 -13.28 -14.16 -6.57
C GLU A 225 -12.13 -14.47 -7.53
N PRO A 226 -11.29 -13.49 -7.94
CA PRO A 226 -11.43 -12.04 -7.67
C PRO A 226 -12.64 -11.41 -8.39
N PRO A 227 -13.17 -10.29 -7.85
CA PRO A 227 -14.36 -9.65 -8.41
C PRO A 227 -14.18 -9.22 -9.85
N LEU A 228 -15.25 -9.34 -10.64
CA LEU A 228 -15.31 -8.84 -12.01
C LEU A 228 -15.56 -7.33 -12.01
N VAL A 229 -14.65 -6.57 -12.59
CA VAL A 229 -14.78 -5.13 -12.77
C VAL A 229 -15.10 -4.82 -14.24
N PRO A 230 -16.31 -4.31 -14.53
CA PRO A 230 -16.72 -4.07 -15.90
C PRO A 230 -15.98 -2.88 -16.49
N VAL A 231 -15.71 -2.96 -17.81
CA VAL A 231 -15.33 -1.78 -18.58
C VAL A 231 -16.62 -1.03 -18.93
N ILE A 232 -16.76 0.18 -18.39
CA ILE A 232 -17.91 1.05 -18.63
C ILE A 232 -17.62 2.01 -19.78
N ALA A 233 -18.66 2.33 -20.57
CA ALA A 233 -18.51 3.24 -21.71
C ALA A 233 -18.12 4.66 -21.29
N ASP A 234 -17.65 5.47 -22.24
CA ASP A 234 -17.09 6.82 -22.11
C ASP A 234 -17.96 7.90 -21.39
N ARG A 235 -19.05 7.51 -20.73
CA ARG A 235 -19.94 8.43 -20.02
C ARG A 235 -20.08 8.06 -18.55
N PRO A 236 -19.10 8.41 -17.73
CA PRO A 236 -19.13 8.09 -16.29
C PRO A 236 -20.32 8.72 -15.57
N GLU A 237 -20.88 9.82 -16.09
CA GLU A 237 -22.03 10.54 -15.47
C GLU A 237 -23.35 9.75 -15.60
N THR A 238 -23.42 8.79 -16.51
CA THR A 238 -24.59 7.92 -16.74
C THR A 238 -24.36 6.48 -16.33
N ALA A 239 -23.23 6.19 -15.68
CA ALA A 239 -22.94 4.86 -15.17
C ALA A 239 -23.90 4.54 -14.00
N ASP A 240 -24.45 3.33 -14.05
CA ASP A 240 -25.30 2.74 -13.00
C ASP A 240 -24.53 1.77 -12.11
N SER A 241 -23.27 1.54 -12.42
CA SER A 241 -22.36 0.66 -11.69
C SER A 241 -20.94 1.23 -11.66
N GLU A 242 -20.18 0.86 -10.65
CA GLU A 242 -18.74 1.10 -10.62
C GLU A 242 -18.06 0.32 -11.75
N GLY A 243 -16.95 0.83 -12.26
CA GLY A 243 -16.20 0.17 -13.31
C GLY A 243 -14.99 0.95 -13.77
N VAL A 244 -14.28 0.38 -14.74
CA VAL A 244 -13.12 0.98 -15.36
C VAL A 244 -13.55 1.76 -16.59
N ILE A 245 -13.20 3.04 -16.66
CA ILE A 245 -13.51 3.94 -17.79
C ILE A 245 -12.53 3.71 -18.94
N ALA A 246 -11.26 3.53 -18.61
CA ALA A 246 -10.19 3.27 -19.56
C ALA A 246 -9.19 2.30 -18.95
N PHE A 247 -8.75 1.33 -19.73
CA PHE A 247 -7.75 0.36 -19.32
C PHE A 247 -6.84 0.00 -20.48
N GLU A 248 -5.54 0.13 -20.28
CA GLU A 248 -4.54 -0.05 -21.31
C GLU A 248 -3.48 -1.05 -20.84
N GLY A 249 -3.12 -1.99 -21.70
CA GLY A 249 -2.03 -2.92 -21.50
C GLY A 249 -0.73 -2.42 -22.11
N LEU A 250 0.32 -2.28 -21.32
CA LEU A 250 1.66 -1.95 -21.77
C LEU A 250 2.53 -3.20 -21.79
N ARG A 251 3.20 -3.42 -22.91
CA ARG A 251 4.21 -4.45 -23.07
C ARG A 251 5.54 -3.81 -23.42
N THR A 252 6.58 -4.10 -22.64
CA THR A 252 7.94 -3.65 -22.90
C THR A 252 8.91 -4.82 -22.93
N VAL A 253 10.04 -4.64 -23.57
CA VAL A 253 11.09 -5.65 -23.58
C VAL A 253 11.61 -5.83 -22.15
N ALA A 254 11.69 -7.08 -21.70
CA ALA A 254 12.13 -7.45 -20.36
C ALA A 254 13.34 -8.40 -20.40
N THR A 255 14.03 -8.55 -19.28
CA THR A 255 15.18 -9.45 -19.12
C THR A 255 14.73 -10.90 -19.28
N ARG A 256 15.50 -11.67 -20.06
CA ARG A 256 15.23 -13.10 -20.34
C ARG A 256 15.79 -14.03 -19.28
N SER A 257 16.98 -13.73 -18.76
CA SER A 257 17.66 -14.61 -17.81
C SER A 257 18.29 -13.81 -16.68
N VAL A 258 18.43 -14.46 -15.54
CA VAL A 258 19.13 -13.94 -14.36
C VAL A 258 20.15 -14.96 -13.91
N GLU A 259 21.37 -14.50 -13.73
CA GLU A 259 22.41 -15.26 -13.04
C GLU A 259 22.65 -14.63 -11.67
N VAL A 260 22.61 -15.45 -10.62
CA VAL A 260 22.92 -15.04 -9.24
C VAL A 260 24.12 -15.84 -8.76
N ARG A 261 25.12 -15.16 -8.24
CA ARG A 261 26.25 -15.78 -7.53
C ARG A 261 26.34 -15.24 -6.12
N GLY A 262 26.52 -16.11 -5.17
CA GLY A 262 26.77 -15.78 -3.78
C GLY A 262 28.20 -16.10 -3.38
N TRP A 263 28.63 -15.50 -2.27
CA TRP A 263 29.91 -15.84 -1.64
C TRP A 263 29.68 -16.16 -0.17
N ASN A 264 30.28 -17.26 0.27
CA ASN A 264 30.26 -17.65 1.68
C ASN A 264 31.69 -17.52 2.27
N TRP A 265 31.86 -16.53 3.13
CA TRP A 265 33.14 -16.23 3.75
C TRP A 265 33.60 -17.30 4.79
N LYS A 266 32.66 -18.12 5.28
CA LYS A 266 32.96 -19.21 6.24
C LYS A 266 33.49 -20.50 5.57
N SER A 267 33.12 -20.71 4.33
CA SER A 267 33.48 -21.87 3.55
C SER A 267 34.11 -21.40 2.26
N GLN A 268 35.32 -21.81 1.98
CA GLN A 268 36.08 -21.43 0.77
C GLN A 268 36.27 -22.61 -0.20
N PRO A 269 35.25 -23.09 -0.87
CA PRO A 269 35.50 -23.77 -2.12
C PRO A 269 35.69 -22.72 -3.21
N LEU A 270 36.70 -22.92 -4.05
CA LEU A 270 37.02 -22.01 -5.16
C LEU A 270 35.94 -21.93 -6.24
N ASP A 271 34.97 -22.84 -6.24
CA ASP A 271 33.89 -22.92 -7.22
C ASP A 271 32.53 -23.05 -6.51
N TRP A 272 31.93 -21.88 -6.13
CA TRP A 272 30.55 -21.87 -5.74
C TRP A 272 29.66 -21.82 -6.98
N PRO A 273 28.76 -22.79 -7.16
CA PRO A 273 27.85 -22.76 -8.29
C PRO A 273 26.94 -21.54 -8.17
N GLY A 274 26.98 -20.70 -9.17
CA GLY A 274 25.89 -19.72 -9.39
C GLY A 274 24.63 -20.46 -9.79
N ALA A 275 23.48 -19.85 -9.56
CA ALA A 275 22.23 -20.32 -10.13
C ALA A 275 21.79 -19.37 -11.23
N SER A 276 21.42 -19.93 -12.37
CA SER A 276 20.80 -19.22 -13.47
C SER A 276 19.36 -19.65 -13.62
N GLU A 277 18.48 -18.68 -13.84
CA GLU A 277 17.08 -18.92 -14.19
C GLU A 277 16.78 -18.22 -15.50
N THR A 278 16.08 -18.90 -16.39
CA THR A 278 15.76 -18.40 -17.73
C THR A 278 14.26 -18.54 -17.98
N LEU A 279 13.64 -17.50 -18.53
CA LEU A 279 12.26 -17.57 -19.01
C LEU A 279 12.23 -18.34 -20.33
N GLU A 280 11.53 -19.45 -20.34
CA GLU A 280 11.19 -20.17 -21.56
C GLU A 280 9.96 -19.52 -22.17
N SER A 281 10.18 -18.70 -23.19
CA SER A 281 9.10 -18.07 -23.98
C SER A 281 9.49 -18.09 -25.44
N GLU A 282 8.59 -18.59 -26.28
CA GLU A 282 8.68 -18.49 -27.75
C GLU A 282 8.27 -17.12 -28.26
N LEU A 283 7.56 -16.33 -27.45
CA LEU A 283 7.13 -14.98 -27.81
C LEU A 283 8.29 -14.00 -27.73
N PRO A 284 8.38 -13.03 -28.67
CA PRO A 284 9.37 -11.97 -28.59
C PRO A 284 9.10 -11.07 -27.37
N GLY A 285 10.14 -10.35 -26.93
CA GLY A 285 10.02 -9.38 -25.83
C GLY A 285 10.87 -9.72 -24.61
N PHE A 286 11.57 -10.86 -24.61
CA PHE A 286 12.52 -11.20 -23.54
C PHE A 286 13.92 -11.32 -24.12
N ILE A 287 14.84 -10.45 -23.72
CA ILE A 287 16.22 -10.41 -24.19
C ILE A 287 17.19 -10.09 -23.06
N GLY A 288 18.44 -10.51 -23.25
CA GLY A 288 19.54 -10.17 -22.34
C GLY A 288 19.55 -10.96 -21.05
N GLU A 289 20.58 -10.70 -20.28
CA GLU A 289 20.87 -11.35 -19.00
C GLU A 289 21.15 -10.29 -17.93
N ALA A 290 20.66 -10.49 -16.72
CA ALA A 290 21.00 -9.71 -15.55
C ALA A 290 21.88 -10.57 -14.61
N TYR A 291 23.08 -10.06 -14.31
CA TYR A 291 23.98 -10.67 -13.36
C TYR A 291 23.88 -10.00 -12.00
N HIS A 292 23.76 -10.81 -10.95
CA HIS A 292 23.77 -10.33 -9.57
C HIS A 292 24.81 -11.08 -8.75
N HIS A 293 25.76 -10.33 -8.20
CA HIS A 293 26.63 -10.84 -7.15
C HIS A 293 26.04 -10.43 -5.80
N GLY A 294 25.69 -11.41 -4.98
CA GLY A 294 25.12 -11.16 -3.66
C GLY A 294 26.24 -10.98 -2.64
N ASP A 295 26.21 -9.87 -1.91
CA ASP A 295 27.04 -9.68 -0.72
C ASP A 295 26.57 -10.54 0.46
N ARG A 296 25.50 -11.29 0.25
CA ARG A 296 24.77 -12.03 1.26
C ARG A 296 25.10 -13.53 1.15
N ARG A 297 25.11 -14.20 2.31
CA ARG A 297 25.08 -15.63 2.37
C ARG A 297 23.83 -16.16 1.69
N LEU A 298 24.03 -16.75 0.53
CA LEU A 298 23.00 -17.48 -0.19
C LEU A 298 23.03 -18.98 0.14
N ILE A 299 24.08 -19.41 0.85
CA ILE A 299 24.31 -20.80 1.22
C ILE A 299 24.59 -20.84 2.73
N GLU A 300 23.65 -21.39 3.47
CA GLU A 300 23.82 -21.63 4.89
C GLU A 300 24.38 -23.04 5.15
N GLU A 301 25.45 -23.07 5.95
CA GLU A 301 25.84 -24.28 6.66
C GLU A 301 25.05 -24.29 7.97
N GLU A 302 24.17 -25.26 8.16
CA GLU A 302 23.63 -25.51 9.50
C GLU A 302 24.79 -25.76 10.46
N ARG A 303 24.68 -25.30 11.70
CA ARG A 303 25.61 -25.64 12.79
C ARG A 303 25.52 -27.12 13.06
N GLY A 304 26.38 -27.89 12.39
CA GLY A 304 26.43 -29.35 12.49
C GLY A 304 26.28 -30.02 11.13
N ASP A 305 26.39 -31.35 11.07
CA ASP A 305 26.39 -32.19 9.86
C ASP A 305 25.04 -32.21 9.08
N GLY A 306 24.28 -31.10 9.09
CA GLY A 306 23.01 -30.93 8.37
C GLY A 306 23.21 -30.60 6.88
N PRO A 307 22.17 -30.77 6.04
CA PRO A 307 22.25 -30.49 4.62
C PRO A 307 22.40 -28.98 4.35
N HIS A 308 23.37 -28.65 3.50
CA HIS A 308 23.54 -27.27 3.00
C HIS A 308 22.29 -26.81 2.26
N ARG A 309 21.74 -25.66 2.63
CA ARG A 309 20.62 -25.07 1.95
C ARG A 309 21.12 -23.97 1.02
N ASP A 310 21.05 -24.23 -0.28
CA ASP A 310 21.36 -23.24 -1.31
C ASP A 310 20.13 -22.45 -1.70
N GLU A 311 20.08 -21.18 -1.33
CA GLU A 311 18.98 -20.27 -1.69
C GLU A 311 19.20 -19.55 -3.03
N THR A 312 20.35 -19.73 -3.65
CA THR A 312 20.71 -19.08 -4.91
C THR A 312 19.68 -19.33 -6.02
N PRO A 313 19.17 -20.56 -6.23
CA PRO A 313 18.15 -20.82 -7.26
C PRO A 313 16.82 -20.09 -6.96
N VAL A 314 16.42 -20.07 -5.69
CA VAL A 314 15.19 -19.40 -5.27
C VAL A 314 15.28 -17.89 -5.51
N LEU A 315 16.43 -17.29 -5.19
CA LEU A 315 16.68 -15.87 -5.42
C LEU A 315 16.74 -15.54 -6.92
N ALA A 316 17.41 -16.39 -7.74
CA ALA A 316 17.45 -16.21 -9.20
C ALA A 316 16.03 -16.21 -9.79
N LYS A 317 15.19 -17.16 -9.40
CA LYS A 317 13.79 -17.25 -9.82
C LYS A 317 12.99 -16.01 -9.42
N ARG A 318 13.11 -15.56 -8.18
CA ARG A 318 12.40 -14.35 -7.69
C ARG A 318 12.82 -13.10 -8.45
N ARG A 319 14.13 -12.90 -8.65
CA ARG A 319 14.66 -11.76 -9.40
C ARG A 319 14.19 -11.76 -10.86
N LEU A 320 14.20 -12.92 -11.48
CA LEU A 320 13.70 -13.05 -12.84
C LEU A 320 12.20 -12.73 -12.93
N ALA A 321 11.39 -13.25 -12.00
CA ALA A 321 9.97 -12.95 -11.94
C ALA A 321 9.70 -11.44 -11.76
N GLY A 322 10.45 -10.76 -10.88
CA GLY A 322 10.35 -9.32 -10.68
C GLY A 322 10.74 -8.50 -11.91
N LEU A 323 11.79 -8.93 -12.66
CA LEU A 323 12.20 -8.28 -13.90
C LEU A 323 11.19 -8.53 -15.03
N ALA A 324 10.65 -9.74 -15.12
CA ALA A 324 9.63 -10.08 -16.10
C ALA A 324 8.31 -9.33 -15.86
N ALA A 325 7.91 -9.18 -14.62
CA ALA A 325 6.71 -8.42 -14.25
C ALA A 325 6.77 -6.96 -14.73
N LYS A 326 7.97 -6.35 -14.74
CA LYS A 326 8.16 -4.99 -15.29
C LYS A 326 7.89 -4.89 -16.78
N GLY A 327 7.99 -6.01 -17.52
CA GLY A 327 7.68 -6.07 -18.95
C GLY A 327 6.19 -6.08 -19.27
N THR A 328 5.35 -6.30 -18.29
CA THR A 328 3.88 -6.37 -18.45
C THR A 328 3.24 -5.50 -17.39
N ARG A 329 2.68 -4.38 -17.81
CA ARG A 329 1.94 -3.47 -16.93
C ARG A 329 0.64 -3.08 -17.60
N SER A 330 -0.33 -2.72 -16.77
CA SER A 330 -1.57 -2.11 -17.24
C SER A 330 -1.82 -0.85 -16.44
N SER A 331 -2.48 0.11 -17.05
CA SER A 331 -2.90 1.35 -16.41
C SER A 331 -4.32 1.67 -16.82
N GLY A 332 -5.04 2.38 -15.96
CA GLY A 332 -6.43 2.71 -16.26
C GLY A 332 -6.95 3.86 -15.43
N ARG A 333 -8.17 4.25 -15.71
CA ARG A 333 -8.99 5.16 -14.91
C ARG A 333 -10.27 4.45 -14.52
N SER A 334 -10.72 4.67 -13.30
CA SER A 334 -11.82 3.93 -12.72
C SER A 334 -12.69 4.84 -11.85
N LEU A 335 -13.93 4.41 -11.63
CA LEU A 335 -14.83 4.94 -10.62
C LEU A 335 -14.90 4.05 -9.37
N VAL A 336 -14.16 2.96 -9.33
CA VAL A 336 -14.19 1.99 -8.23
C VAL A 336 -13.53 2.59 -6.99
N VAL A 337 -14.31 2.74 -5.93
CA VAL A 337 -13.82 3.28 -4.64
C VAL A 337 -12.97 2.24 -3.90
N GLY A 338 -13.30 0.96 -4.05
CA GLY A 338 -12.60 -0.15 -3.39
C GLY A 338 -11.27 -0.57 -4.01
N PHE A 339 -10.69 0.20 -4.95
CA PHE A 339 -9.36 -0.09 -5.45
C PHE A 339 -8.30 0.26 -4.41
N GLU A 340 -7.46 -0.73 -4.04
CA GLU A 340 -6.39 -0.61 -3.05
C GLU A 340 -5.12 -1.27 -3.56
N ALA A 341 -3.95 -0.71 -3.24
CA ALA A 341 -2.69 -1.34 -3.59
C ALA A 341 -2.52 -2.69 -2.89
N GLY A 342 -2.04 -3.71 -3.63
CA GLY A 342 -1.91 -5.07 -3.11
C GLY A 342 -3.19 -5.92 -3.23
N HIS A 343 -4.28 -5.39 -3.80
CA HIS A 343 -5.52 -6.12 -4.00
C HIS A 343 -5.70 -6.59 -5.45
N THR A 344 -6.53 -7.59 -5.66
CA THR A 344 -6.75 -8.24 -6.96
C THR A 344 -8.16 -8.01 -7.48
N PHE A 345 -8.28 -7.92 -8.80
CA PHE A 345 -9.54 -7.83 -9.52
C PHE A 345 -9.42 -8.47 -10.91
N THR A 346 -10.53 -8.77 -11.54
CA THR A 346 -10.59 -9.30 -12.92
C THR A 346 -11.32 -8.30 -13.80
N ILE A 347 -10.77 -7.98 -14.98
CA ILE A 347 -11.42 -7.11 -15.96
C ILE A 347 -12.49 -7.90 -16.72
N ASP A 348 -13.66 -7.28 -16.93
CA ASP A 348 -14.79 -7.85 -17.67
C ASP A 348 -15.24 -6.89 -18.80
N GLY A 349 -15.39 -7.42 -20.02
CA GLY A 349 -15.91 -6.69 -21.17
C GLY A 349 -14.91 -5.80 -21.88
N HIS A 350 -13.61 -6.02 -21.73
CA HIS A 350 -12.60 -5.28 -22.48
C HIS A 350 -12.54 -5.76 -23.95
N PRO A 351 -12.51 -4.84 -24.95
CA PRO A 351 -12.53 -5.23 -26.37
C PRO A 351 -11.29 -6.04 -26.81
N HIS A 352 -10.20 -5.99 -26.09
CA HIS A 352 -8.98 -6.71 -26.42
C HIS A 352 -8.86 -7.99 -25.58
N GLN A 353 -8.90 -9.16 -26.25
CA GLN A 353 -8.90 -10.49 -25.63
C GLN A 353 -7.70 -10.80 -24.73
N THR A 354 -6.55 -10.13 -24.92
CA THR A 354 -5.37 -10.35 -24.04
C THR A 354 -5.46 -9.58 -22.73
N ILE A 355 -6.44 -8.70 -22.58
CA ILE A 355 -6.72 -7.89 -21.39
C ILE A 355 -7.97 -8.41 -20.69
N ASP A 356 -8.97 -8.77 -21.48
CA ASP A 356 -10.26 -9.28 -21.00
C ASP A 356 -10.13 -10.58 -20.22
N ASP A 357 -10.97 -10.78 -19.24
CA ASP A 357 -11.01 -11.98 -18.37
C ASP A 357 -9.64 -12.32 -17.75
N ARG A 358 -8.89 -11.28 -17.37
CA ARG A 358 -7.59 -11.39 -16.70
C ARG A 358 -7.64 -10.83 -15.31
N THR A 359 -7.02 -11.55 -14.40
CA THR A 359 -6.80 -11.08 -13.02
C THR A 359 -5.55 -10.20 -12.97
N TYR A 360 -5.70 -9.06 -12.31
CA TYR A 360 -4.65 -8.07 -12.08
C TYR A 360 -4.46 -7.85 -10.59
N VAL A 361 -3.24 -7.51 -10.19
CA VAL A 361 -2.93 -6.95 -8.89
C VAL A 361 -2.68 -5.46 -9.04
N ILE A 362 -3.27 -4.67 -8.16
CA ILE A 362 -3.08 -3.22 -8.12
C ILE A 362 -1.74 -2.94 -7.47
N THR A 363 -0.78 -2.45 -8.24
CA THR A 363 0.54 -2.08 -7.71
C THR A 363 0.59 -0.64 -7.25
N GLN A 364 -0.24 0.22 -7.85
CA GLN A 364 -0.35 1.62 -7.51
C GLN A 364 -1.74 2.13 -7.84
N VAL A 365 -2.32 2.93 -6.95
CA VAL A 365 -3.61 3.60 -7.17
C VAL A 365 -3.58 5.01 -6.60
N ARG A 366 -4.31 5.91 -7.26
CA ARG A 366 -4.52 7.27 -6.78
C ARG A 366 -6.00 7.61 -6.86
N HIS A 367 -6.57 7.91 -5.70
CA HIS A 367 -7.93 8.43 -5.56
C HIS A 367 -7.92 9.94 -5.43
N ARG A 368 -8.85 10.59 -6.10
CA ARG A 368 -9.08 12.04 -5.98
C ARG A 368 -10.55 12.31 -5.81
N GLY A 369 -10.88 13.12 -4.84
CA GLY A 369 -12.23 13.55 -4.56
C GLY A 369 -12.30 15.02 -4.21
N ASP A 370 -13.35 15.68 -4.68
CA ASP A 370 -13.65 17.08 -4.41
C ASP A 370 -15.08 17.22 -3.91
N CYS A 371 -15.28 17.99 -2.83
CA CYS A 371 -16.58 18.34 -2.26
C CYS A 371 -16.86 19.84 -2.45
N PRO A 372 -17.28 20.29 -3.65
CA PRO A 372 -17.45 21.70 -3.98
C PRO A 372 -18.56 22.39 -3.16
N GLN A 373 -19.50 21.62 -2.59
CA GLN A 373 -20.55 22.14 -1.70
C GLN A 373 -19.99 22.80 -0.44
N VAL A 374 -18.81 22.41 0.03
CA VAL A 374 -18.16 23.00 1.21
C VAL A 374 -17.76 24.45 0.98
N GLU A 375 -17.51 24.88 -0.27
CA GLU A 375 -17.21 26.29 -0.60
C GLU A 375 -18.42 27.23 -0.47
N ARG A 376 -19.63 26.69 -0.53
CA ARG A 376 -20.85 27.46 -0.55
C ARG A 376 -21.49 27.70 0.81
N GLY A 377 -20.79 27.34 1.91
CA GLY A 377 -21.34 27.53 3.26
C GLY A 377 -22.59 26.69 3.52
N ALA A 378 -22.71 25.54 2.90
CA ALA A 378 -23.75 24.58 3.23
C ALA A 378 -23.52 24.07 4.66
N GLU A 379 -24.41 24.45 5.58
CA GLU A 379 -24.55 23.75 6.84
C GLU A 379 -24.69 22.24 6.53
N PRO A 380 -24.04 21.36 7.30
CA PRO A 380 -24.24 19.93 7.14
C PRO A 380 -25.75 19.68 7.23
N ALA A 381 -26.29 18.98 6.23
CA ALA A 381 -27.66 18.50 6.24
C ALA A 381 -27.75 17.38 7.28
N GLY A 382 -27.78 17.77 8.52
CA GLY A 382 -27.80 16.90 9.69
C GLY A 382 -28.75 17.46 10.71
N GLY A 383 -29.90 17.15 10.59
CA GLY A 383 -30.83 16.40 11.35
C GLY A 383 -31.23 17.00 12.68
N LEU A 384 -32.40 17.24 12.82
CA LEU A 384 -33.15 17.14 14.08
C LEU A 384 -33.38 15.65 14.41
#